data_5007ce9140a49c8ad82919d97de6491d
#
_entry.id   5007ce9140a49c8ad82919d97de6491d
#
_cell.length_a   1.000
_cell.length_b   1.000
_cell.length_c   1.000
_cell.angle_alpha   90.00
_cell.angle_beta   90.00
_cell.angle_gamma   90.00
#
_symmetry.space_group_name_H-M   'P 1'
#
loop_
_entity.id
_entity.type
_entity.pdbx_description
1 polymer ?
#
loop_
_entity_poly.entity_id
_entity_poly.type
_entity_poly.pdbx_seq_one_letter_code
_entity_poly.pdbx_strand_id
1 'polypeptide(L)'
;MKKHLIFFLAAVMALLVSCTGKNDVVKIGVVGPMTGAGAATAEYWMNGLNLAVEQLNAREGGTKYELVFEDCRSDAKEAVSCYKRLELQGIQYMIAVGGQFAMAIAPLTKEQDVLYFTTSDYNDAVLNATDCAFRAYPSANTLGKTAAEYLYNELGRKKVATVIINTVPNLLAGKAFVAHFEELGGTIAFSDTYDIGQFDFKDMVAKMSQKDIDCVFYIGFGQSANSFTTQLYANPKFQDVVILGDVNLSTKDYLTSVENIPLDVYVADTKLSEEFEQLYAEKFNSASNSVASCASIIPFIIDEARNNAEDKGDLKAQLNYIRGREFSSPVGAIQFDETGNVQLPMQVYKVK
;
A
#
# COMPACT_ATOMS: atom_id res chain seq x y z
N MET A 1 69.34 -6.26 -14.27
CA MET A 1 68.32 -7.06 -13.45
C MET A 1 67.48 -6.20 -12.51
N LYS A 2 68.02 -5.22 -11.77
CA LYS A 2 67.21 -4.41 -10.83
C LYS A 2 66.15 -3.49 -11.48
N LYS A 3 66.40 -2.96 -12.70
CA LYS A 3 65.46 -2.07 -13.40
C LYS A 3 64.20 -2.82 -13.95
N HIS A 4 64.32 -4.06 -14.36
CA HIS A 4 63.19 -4.85 -14.87
C HIS A 4 62.30 -5.38 -13.73
N LEU A 5 62.85 -5.57 -12.52
CA LEU A 5 62.09 -5.98 -11.35
C LEU A 5 61.17 -4.86 -10.82
N ILE A 6 61.61 -3.59 -10.89
CA ILE A 6 60.84 -2.42 -10.48
C ILE A 6 59.68 -2.17 -11.45
N PHE A 7 59.83 -2.38 -12.76
CA PHE A 7 58.77 -2.27 -13.75
C PHE A 7 57.71 -3.36 -13.61
N PHE A 8 58.15 -4.58 -13.24
CA PHE A 8 57.22 -5.69 -13.00
C PHE A 8 56.38 -5.51 -11.71
N LEU A 9 57.01 -4.96 -10.66
CA LEU A 9 56.30 -4.64 -9.41
C LEU A 9 55.29 -3.49 -9.60
N ALA A 10 55.61 -2.47 -10.42
CA ALA A 10 54.71 -1.36 -10.72
C ALA A 10 53.53 -1.80 -11.61
N ALA A 11 53.74 -2.74 -12.54
CA ALA A 11 52.66 -3.32 -13.36
C ALA A 11 51.71 -4.22 -12.56
N VAL A 12 52.24 -4.97 -11.58
CA VAL A 12 51.40 -5.80 -10.67
C VAL A 12 50.64 -4.94 -9.67
N MET A 13 51.19 -3.80 -9.21
CA MET A 13 50.43 -2.86 -8.36
C MET A 13 49.33 -2.12 -9.12
N ALA A 14 49.54 -1.83 -10.42
CA ALA A 14 48.50 -1.21 -11.27
C ALA A 14 47.35 -2.17 -11.58
N LEU A 15 47.57 -3.50 -11.57
CA LEU A 15 46.53 -4.51 -11.74
C LEU A 15 45.70 -4.79 -10.46
N LEU A 16 46.21 -4.38 -9.30
CA LEU A 16 45.50 -4.54 -8.02
C LEU A 16 44.55 -3.36 -7.68
N VAL A 17 44.65 -2.25 -8.42
CA VAL A 17 43.77 -1.08 -8.22
C VAL A 17 42.52 -1.14 -9.13
N SER A 18 42.43 -2.12 -10.04
CA SER A 18 41.32 -2.22 -11.01
C SER A 18 40.14 -3.11 -10.57
N CYS A 19 40.04 -3.53 -9.30
CA CYS A 19 38.95 -4.35 -8.83
C CYS A 19 38.49 -3.99 -7.40
N THR A 20 38.00 -2.78 -7.21
CA THR A 20 37.15 -2.49 -6.03
C THR A 20 36.01 -1.54 -6.40
N GLY A 21 35.33 -1.83 -7.48
CA GLY A 21 33.93 -1.48 -7.59
C GLY A 21 33.16 -2.58 -6.87
N LYS A 22 33.17 -2.62 -5.54
CA LYS A 22 32.06 -3.24 -4.82
C LYS A 22 30.83 -2.45 -5.24
N ASN A 23 30.01 -3.02 -6.12
CA ASN A 23 28.65 -2.59 -6.25
C ASN A 23 28.01 -2.90 -4.90
N ASP A 24 28.09 -1.94 -3.96
CA ASP A 24 27.42 -2.09 -2.67
C ASP A 24 25.92 -2.21 -2.96
N VAL A 25 25.37 -3.39 -2.66
CA VAL A 25 23.94 -3.67 -2.79
C VAL A 25 23.24 -2.87 -1.71
N VAL A 26 22.31 -2.02 -2.12
CA VAL A 26 21.49 -1.23 -1.19
C VAL A 26 20.35 -2.10 -0.68
N LYS A 27 20.32 -2.29 0.64
CA LYS A 27 19.25 -3.05 1.28
C LYS A 27 18.06 -2.15 1.60
N ILE A 28 16.87 -2.65 1.29
CA ILE A 28 15.58 -2.04 1.64
C ILE A 28 14.87 -3.01 2.57
N GLY A 29 14.67 -2.61 3.82
CA GLY A 29 13.96 -3.39 4.83
C GLY A 29 12.44 -3.23 4.66
N VAL A 30 11.73 -4.34 4.70
CA VAL A 30 10.27 -4.37 4.52
C VAL A 30 9.63 -5.10 5.69
N VAL A 31 8.83 -4.41 6.47
CA VAL A 31 8.01 -4.99 7.54
C VAL A 31 6.55 -5.03 7.09
N GLY A 32 5.97 -6.20 7.04
CA GLY A 32 4.57 -6.36 6.64
C GLY A 32 3.94 -7.67 7.10
N PRO A 33 2.60 -7.79 7.04
CA PRO A 33 1.89 -9.00 7.45
C PRO A 33 1.93 -10.04 6.33
N MET A 34 2.90 -10.94 6.35
CA MET A 34 2.97 -12.07 5.40
C MET A 34 2.11 -13.25 5.88
N THR A 35 1.88 -13.32 7.19
CA THR A 35 0.98 -14.30 7.82
C THR A 35 -0.02 -13.60 8.74
N GLY A 36 -1.07 -14.33 9.17
CA GLY A 36 -2.14 -13.78 10.01
C GLY A 36 -3.25 -13.11 9.21
N ALA A 37 -4.03 -12.25 9.86
CA ALA A 37 -5.24 -11.64 9.28
C ALA A 37 -4.99 -10.76 8.04
N GLY A 38 -3.80 -10.13 7.95
CA GLY A 38 -3.42 -9.27 6.82
C GLY A 38 -2.75 -10.00 5.65
N ALA A 39 -2.60 -11.33 5.72
CA ALA A 39 -1.89 -12.12 4.70
C ALA A 39 -2.55 -12.10 3.31
N ALA A 40 -3.86 -11.83 3.23
CA ALA A 40 -4.61 -11.83 1.97
C ALA A 40 -4.06 -10.83 0.92
N THR A 41 -3.37 -9.78 1.37
CA THR A 41 -2.74 -8.78 0.47
C THR A 41 -1.23 -8.95 0.33
N ALA A 42 -0.62 -9.91 1.04
CA ALA A 42 0.83 -10.06 1.10
C ALA A 42 1.45 -10.31 -0.28
N GLU A 43 0.86 -11.18 -1.06
CA GLU A 43 1.34 -11.50 -2.42
C GLU A 43 1.39 -10.24 -3.30
N TYR A 44 0.39 -9.37 -3.22
CA TYR A 44 0.33 -8.18 -4.07
C TYR A 44 1.46 -7.19 -3.77
N TRP A 45 1.65 -6.78 -2.51
CA TRP A 45 2.70 -5.80 -2.20
C TRP A 45 4.12 -6.41 -2.32
N MET A 46 4.29 -7.69 -2.02
CA MET A 46 5.58 -8.38 -2.24
C MET A 46 5.91 -8.45 -3.73
N ASN A 47 4.95 -8.82 -4.56
CA ASN A 47 5.13 -8.87 -6.01
C ASN A 47 5.42 -7.49 -6.60
N GLY A 48 4.72 -6.44 -6.14
CA GLY A 48 4.97 -5.06 -6.55
C GLY A 48 6.40 -4.60 -6.24
N LEU A 49 6.86 -4.83 -5.00
CA LEU A 49 8.24 -4.51 -4.59
C LEU A 49 9.28 -5.31 -5.37
N ASN A 50 9.08 -6.61 -5.54
CA ASN A 50 9.99 -7.47 -6.28
C ASN A 50 10.08 -7.07 -7.76
N LEU A 51 8.95 -6.74 -8.40
CA LEU A 51 8.93 -6.27 -9.79
C LEU A 51 9.75 -4.98 -9.95
N ALA A 52 9.57 -4.02 -9.03
CA ALA A 52 10.30 -2.77 -9.06
C ALA A 52 11.82 -2.96 -8.88
N VAL A 53 12.22 -3.76 -7.89
CA VAL A 53 13.65 -4.03 -7.63
C VAL A 53 14.28 -4.81 -8.79
N GLU A 54 13.56 -5.73 -9.41
CA GLU A 54 14.06 -6.44 -10.59
C GLU A 54 14.28 -5.50 -11.77
N GLN A 55 13.34 -4.57 -12.04
CA GLN A 55 13.50 -3.56 -13.10
C GLN A 55 14.68 -2.64 -12.83
N LEU A 56 14.88 -2.18 -11.58
CA LEU A 56 16.04 -1.39 -11.18
C LEU A 56 17.35 -2.17 -11.36
N ASN A 57 17.36 -3.43 -10.93
CA ASN A 57 18.52 -4.31 -11.02
C ASN A 57 18.88 -4.73 -12.45
N ALA A 58 17.94 -4.65 -13.39
CA ALA A 58 18.19 -4.90 -14.81
C ALA A 58 18.91 -3.73 -15.50
N ARG A 59 18.96 -2.53 -14.89
CA ARG A 59 19.64 -1.36 -15.46
C ARG A 59 21.16 -1.57 -15.43
N GLU A 60 21.80 -1.37 -16.59
CA GLU A 60 23.25 -1.44 -16.69
C GLU A 60 23.91 -0.26 -15.94
N GLY A 61 24.93 -0.54 -15.14
CA GLY A 61 25.67 0.50 -14.38
C GLY A 61 24.87 1.13 -13.23
N GLY A 62 23.62 0.74 -13.01
CA GLY A 62 22.79 1.24 -11.92
C GLY A 62 23.12 0.61 -10.57
N THR A 63 22.68 1.27 -9.50
CA THR A 63 22.70 0.72 -8.14
C THR A 63 21.90 -0.59 -8.09
N LYS A 64 22.42 -1.58 -7.35
CA LYS A 64 21.70 -2.85 -7.13
C LYS A 64 21.01 -2.81 -5.78
N TYR A 65 19.80 -3.37 -5.72
CA TYR A 65 18.92 -3.36 -4.54
C TYR A 65 18.59 -4.78 -4.11
N GLU A 66 18.43 -4.96 -2.80
CA GLU A 66 17.98 -6.20 -2.16
C GLU A 66 16.85 -5.88 -1.18
N LEU A 67 15.74 -6.61 -1.28
CA LEU A 67 14.63 -6.53 -0.31
C LEU A 67 14.88 -7.50 0.84
N VAL A 68 14.81 -6.99 2.06
CA VAL A 68 14.92 -7.79 3.30
C VAL A 68 13.57 -7.78 3.98
N PHE A 69 12.84 -8.88 3.85
CA PHE A 69 11.47 -9.01 4.37
C PHE A 69 11.46 -9.53 5.81
N GLU A 70 10.61 -8.93 6.64
CA GLU A 70 10.31 -9.34 8.01
C GLU A 70 8.79 -9.47 8.19
N ASP A 71 8.34 -10.67 8.59
CA ASP A 71 6.92 -10.94 8.82
C ASP A 71 6.48 -10.48 10.21
N CYS A 72 5.63 -9.47 10.27
CA CYS A 72 5.06 -8.98 11.52
C CYS A 72 3.83 -9.79 12.00
N ARG A 73 3.41 -10.83 11.28
CA ARG A 73 2.32 -11.76 11.65
C ARG A 73 1.00 -11.06 12.00
N SER A 74 0.76 -9.91 11.39
CA SER A 74 -0.38 -9.04 11.70
C SER A 74 -0.41 -8.52 13.16
N ASP A 75 0.75 -8.46 13.83
CA ASP A 75 0.91 -7.96 15.20
C ASP A 75 1.79 -6.71 15.24
N ALA A 76 1.30 -5.64 15.89
CA ALA A 76 2.00 -4.37 15.96
C ALA A 76 3.27 -4.40 16.84
N LYS A 77 3.31 -5.27 17.87
CA LYS A 77 4.51 -5.43 18.71
C LYS A 77 5.58 -6.21 17.95
N GLU A 78 5.16 -7.21 17.18
CA GLU A 78 6.08 -7.94 16.30
C GLU A 78 6.62 -7.02 15.20
N ALA A 79 5.81 -6.10 14.66
CA ALA A 79 6.29 -5.09 13.70
C ALA A 79 7.44 -4.23 14.26
N VAL A 80 7.35 -3.81 15.53
CA VAL A 80 8.44 -3.13 16.23
C VAL A 80 9.68 -4.02 16.34
N SER A 81 9.51 -5.30 16.65
CA SER A 81 10.61 -6.26 16.74
C SER A 81 11.27 -6.48 15.38
N CYS A 82 10.48 -6.60 14.31
CA CYS A 82 10.94 -6.69 12.92
C CYS A 82 11.79 -5.47 12.53
N TYR A 83 11.28 -4.26 12.78
CA TYR A 83 12.01 -3.03 12.51
C TYR A 83 13.38 -3.00 13.20
N LYS A 84 13.43 -3.34 14.50
CA LYS A 84 14.69 -3.38 15.24
C LYS A 84 15.69 -4.41 14.70
N ARG A 85 15.23 -5.55 14.18
CA ARG A 85 16.11 -6.53 13.52
C ARG A 85 16.72 -5.98 12.23
N LEU A 86 15.96 -5.21 11.44
CA LEU A 86 16.45 -4.55 10.23
C LEU A 86 17.41 -3.42 10.57
N GLU A 87 17.09 -2.60 11.58
CA GLU A 87 17.94 -1.53 12.09
C GLU A 87 19.31 -2.03 12.55
N LEU A 88 19.35 -3.14 13.29
CA LEU A 88 20.60 -3.79 13.74
C LEU A 88 21.47 -4.30 12.57
N GLN A 89 20.89 -4.49 11.38
CA GLN A 89 21.63 -4.83 10.16
C GLN A 89 22.14 -3.57 9.43
N GLY A 90 21.92 -2.37 9.98
CA GLY A 90 22.32 -1.09 9.38
C GLY A 90 21.48 -0.69 8.18
N ILE A 91 20.25 -1.21 8.05
CA ILE A 91 19.34 -0.86 6.95
C ILE A 91 18.72 0.51 7.23
N GLN A 92 18.86 1.42 6.28
CA GLN A 92 18.41 2.81 6.40
C GLN A 92 17.17 3.13 5.53
N TYR A 93 16.83 2.29 4.57
CA TYR A 93 15.62 2.41 3.76
C TYR A 93 14.59 1.42 4.28
N MET A 94 13.51 1.94 4.85
CA MET A 94 12.52 1.11 5.54
C MET A 94 11.13 1.29 4.95
N ILE A 95 10.43 0.20 4.74
CA ILE A 95 9.04 0.16 4.28
C ILE A 95 8.20 -0.57 5.33
N ALA A 96 7.12 0.05 5.79
CA ALA A 96 6.09 -0.61 6.58
C ALA A 96 4.81 -0.76 5.76
N VAL A 97 4.26 -1.96 5.73
CA VAL A 97 3.03 -2.27 5.01
C VAL A 97 1.87 -2.44 5.99
N GLY A 98 0.89 -1.54 5.90
CA GLY A 98 -0.29 -1.50 6.76
C GLY A 98 -0.17 -0.47 7.90
N GLY A 99 -1.17 0.41 8.00
CA GLY A 99 -1.13 1.61 8.84
C GLY A 99 -0.93 1.37 10.32
N GLN A 100 -1.47 0.30 10.87
CA GLN A 100 -1.28 -0.04 12.29
C GLN A 100 0.17 -0.42 12.61
N PHE A 101 0.86 -1.08 11.68
CA PHE A 101 2.27 -1.45 11.82
C PHE A 101 3.17 -0.24 11.59
N ALA A 102 2.84 0.56 10.57
CA ALA A 102 3.53 1.80 10.28
C ALA A 102 3.49 2.76 11.48
N MET A 103 2.33 2.93 12.13
CA MET A 103 2.17 3.73 13.33
C MET A 103 2.98 3.22 14.53
N ALA A 104 3.10 1.90 14.70
CA ALA A 104 3.90 1.32 15.77
C ALA A 104 5.41 1.56 15.56
N ILE A 105 5.87 1.62 14.31
CA ILE A 105 7.27 1.84 13.93
C ILE A 105 7.64 3.33 13.89
N ALA A 106 6.75 4.21 13.41
CA ALA A 106 7.05 5.62 13.16
C ALA A 106 7.75 6.37 14.32
N PRO A 107 7.37 6.20 15.61
CA PRO A 107 8.10 6.86 16.71
C PRO A 107 9.57 6.45 16.81
N LEU A 108 9.93 5.25 16.36
CA LEU A 108 11.31 4.74 16.42
C LEU A 108 12.20 5.34 15.35
N THR A 109 11.63 5.85 14.25
CA THR A 109 12.39 6.45 13.14
C THR A 109 12.75 7.90 13.38
N LYS A 110 12.15 8.55 14.39
CA LYS A 110 12.23 10.00 14.63
C LYS A 110 13.64 10.52 14.92
N GLU A 111 14.47 9.73 15.58
CA GLU A 111 15.84 10.08 15.95
C GLU A 111 16.90 9.29 15.16
N GLN A 112 16.42 8.53 14.16
CA GLN A 112 17.26 7.66 13.36
C GLN A 112 17.55 8.26 11.98
N ASP A 113 18.70 7.93 11.44
CA ASP A 113 19.07 8.26 10.07
C ASP A 113 18.43 7.22 9.12
N VAL A 114 17.14 7.39 8.86
CA VAL A 114 16.29 6.45 8.12
C VAL A 114 15.40 7.19 7.13
N LEU A 115 15.26 6.67 5.92
CA LEU A 115 14.21 7.06 4.98
C LEU A 115 13.07 6.04 5.10
N TYR A 116 11.92 6.49 5.60
CA TYR A 116 10.81 5.64 5.99
C TYR A 116 9.61 5.80 5.06
N PHE A 117 9.14 4.70 4.50
CA PHE A 117 7.93 4.67 3.68
C PHE A 117 6.84 3.81 4.33
N THR A 118 5.60 4.22 4.14
CA THR A 118 4.44 3.39 4.43
C THR A 118 3.58 3.21 3.18
N THR A 119 2.97 2.04 3.05
CA THR A 119 2.00 1.72 1.99
C THR A 119 0.87 0.87 2.56
N SER A 120 -0.25 0.73 1.83
CA SER A 120 -1.48 0.10 2.33
C SER A 120 -1.96 0.74 3.64
N ASP A 121 -1.90 2.06 3.70
CA ASP A 121 -2.16 2.86 4.89
C ASP A 121 -2.95 4.11 4.57
N TYR A 122 -4.13 4.23 5.16
CA TYR A 122 -4.99 5.42 5.04
C TYR A 122 -4.73 6.48 6.12
N ASN A 123 -3.84 6.22 7.09
CA ASN A 123 -3.70 7.03 8.29
C ASN A 123 -2.65 8.13 8.14
N ASP A 124 -3.08 9.39 8.07
CA ASP A 124 -2.19 10.56 8.00
C ASP A 124 -1.33 10.74 9.27
N ALA A 125 -1.71 10.11 10.39
CA ALA A 125 -0.97 10.25 11.65
C ALA A 125 0.46 9.70 11.57
N VAL A 126 0.75 8.76 10.66
CA VAL A 126 2.11 8.26 10.44
C VAL A 126 3.04 9.39 9.99
N LEU A 127 2.57 10.25 9.08
CA LEU A 127 3.33 11.40 8.57
C LEU A 127 3.57 12.48 9.64
N ASN A 128 2.67 12.57 10.62
CA ASN A 128 2.82 13.48 11.76
C ASN A 128 3.69 12.92 12.90
N ALA A 129 3.93 11.61 12.91
CA ALA A 129 4.69 10.95 13.97
C ALA A 129 6.20 11.07 13.77
N THR A 130 6.68 11.34 12.56
CA THR A 130 8.09 11.46 12.23
C THR A 130 8.30 12.28 10.95
N ASP A 131 9.38 13.06 10.92
CA ASP A 131 9.72 13.93 9.78
C ASP A 131 10.39 13.18 8.62
N CYS A 132 10.70 11.89 8.78
CA CYS A 132 11.36 11.07 7.76
C CYS A 132 10.40 10.15 7.00
N ALA A 133 9.08 10.28 7.23
CA ALA A 133 8.07 9.41 6.63
C ALA A 133 7.51 9.96 5.31
N PHE A 134 7.25 9.01 4.41
CA PHE A 134 6.46 9.19 3.19
C PHE A 134 5.38 8.12 3.10
N ARG A 135 4.20 8.50 2.63
CA ARG A 135 3.13 7.52 2.39
C ARG A 135 2.90 7.35 0.89
N ALA A 136 3.18 6.17 0.39
CA ALA A 136 2.91 5.76 -0.99
C ALA A 136 1.57 5.02 -1.06
N TYR A 137 0.46 5.70 -0.64
CA TYR A 137 -0.90 5.16 -0.66
C TYR A 137 -1.93 6.29 -0.54
N PRO A 138 -3.14 6.16 -1.12
CA PRO A 138 -4.17 7.18 -0.98
C PRO A 138 -4.54 7.50 0.46
N SER A 139 -4.96 8.74 0.73
CA SER A 139 -5.46 9.11 2.05
C SER A 139 -6.87 8.57 2.30
N ALA A 140 -7.25 8.45 3.57
CA ALA A 140 -8.61 8.13 4.00
C ALA A 140 -9.63 9.11 3.38
N ASN A 141 -9.27 10.40 3.34
CA ASN A 141 -10.13 11.43 2.77
C ASN A 141 -10.33 11.25 1.26
N THR A 142 -9.26 10.93 0.52
CA THR A 142 -9.33 10.68 -0.93
C THR A 142 -10.20 9.48 -1.25
N LEU A 143 -10.02 8.36 -0.52
CA LEU A 143 -10.84 7.16 -0.69
C LEU A 143 -12.31 7.44 -0.40
N GLY A 144 -12.60 8.03 0.78
CA GLY A 144 -13.98 8.31 1.20
C GLY A 144 -14.71 9.24 0.25
N LYS A 145 -14.05 10.32 -0.19
CA LYS A 145 -14.60 11.26 -1.17
C LYS A 145 -14.90 10.57 -2.50
N THR A 146 -13.94 9.86 -3.07
CA THR A 146 -14.13 9.17 -4.37
C THR A 146 -15.29 8.17 -4.32
N ALA A 147 -15.36 7.37 -3.25
CA ALA A 147 -16.45 6.40 -3.07
C ALA A 147 -17.82 7.07 -2.92
N ALA A 148 -17.89 8.17 -2.13
CA ALA A 148 -19.14 8.91 -1.91
C ALA A 148 -19.64 9.56 -3.21
N GLU A 149 -18.76 10.24 -3.94
CA GLU A 149 -19.09 10.88 -5.22
C GLU A 149 -19.61 9.87 -6.25
N TYR A 150 -18.97 8.72 -6.36
CA TYR A 150 -19.36 7.68 -7.30
C TYR A 150 -20.72 7.06 -6.95
N LEU A 151 -20.95 6.66 -5.70
CA LEU A 151 -22.24 6.11 -5.27
C LEU A 151 -23.37 7.13 -5.49
N TYR A 152 -23.14 8.39 -5.12
CA TYR A 152 -24.16 9.41 -5.17
C TYR A 152 -24.42 9.91 -6.58
N ASN A 153 -23.41 10.30 -7.35
CA ASN A 153 -23.55 10.96 -8.63
C ASN A 153 -23.68 9.97 -9.80
N GLU A 154 -22.86 8.90 -9.81
CA GLU A 154 -22.81 7.97 -10.93
C GLU A 154 -23.83 6.83 -10.80
N LEU A 155 -23.94 6.23 -9.60
CA LEU A 155 -24.89 5.15 -9.38
C LEU A 155 -26.25 5.61 -8.83
N GLY A 156 -26.41 6.90 -8.54
CA GLY A 156 -27.66 7.49 -8.04
C GLY A 156 -28.12 6.96 -6.69
N ARG A 157 -27.23 6.32 -5.90
CA ARG A 157 -27.54 5.75 -4.61
C ARG A 157 -27.59 6.83 -3.54
N LYS A 158 -28.65 6.80 -2.71
CA LYS A 158 -28.91 7.89 -1.76
C LYS A 158 -29.04 7.43 -0.30
N LYS A 159 -29.14 6.13 -0.04
CA LYS A 159 -29.39 5.55 1.28
C LYS A 159 -28.39 4.42 1.56
N VAL A 160 -27.27 4.77 2.15
CA VAL A 160 -26.15 3.86 2.34
C VAL A 160 -26.17 3.19 3.72
N ALA A 161 -25.77 1.93 3.77
CA ALA A 161 -25.25 1.29 4.98
C ALA A 161 -23.72 1.33 4.97
N THR A 162 -23.09 1.73 6.06
CA THR A 162 -21.63 1.60 6.24
C THR A 162 -21.32 0.42 7.16
N VAL A 163 -20.41 -0.46 6.72
CA VAL A 163 -19.95 -1.64 7.47
C VAL A 163 -18.42 -1.67 7.40
N ILE A 164 -17.79 -1.29 8.50
CA ILE A 164 -16.35 -0.98 8.51
C ILE A 164 -15.63 -1.84 9.56
N ILE A 165 -14.53 -2.46 9.18
CA ILE A 165 -13.69 -3.20 10.13
C ILE A 165 -13.08 -2.24 11.17
N ASN A 166 -13.11 -2.63 12.44
CA ASN A 166 -12.67 -1.82 13.58
C ASN A 166 -11.15 -1.75 13.68
N THR A 167 -10.54 -0.99 12.77
CA THR A 167 -9.14 -0.58 12.84
C THR A 167 -9.02 0.91 12.58
N VAL A 168 -8.04 1.57 13.17
CA VAL A 168 -7.91 3.03 13.09
C VAL A 168 -7.91 3.54 11.64
N PRO A 169 -7.07 3.03 10.70
CA PRO A 169 -7.05 3.55 9.35
C PRO A 169 -8.38 3.35 8.60
N ASN A 170 -9.05 2.22 8.81
CA ASN A 170 -10.32 1.91 8.13
C ASN A 170 -11.49 2.73 8.69
N LEU A 171 -11.49 3.00 10.00
CA LEU A 171 -12.46 3.91 10.61
C LEU A 171 -12.30 5.34 10.10
N LEU A 172 -11.06 5.81 9.83
CA LEU A 172 -10.82 7.11 9.22
C LEU A 172 -11.40 7.18 7.80
N ALA A 173 -11.22 6.14 7.00
CA ALA A 173 -11.80 6.07 5.66
C ALA A 173 -13.33 6.03 5.68
N GLY A 174 -13.92 5.24 6.60
CA GLY A 174 -15.36 5.22 6.83
C GLY A 174 -15.91 6.57 7.24
N LYS A 175 -15.24 7.28 8.15
CA LYS A 175 -15.62 8.62 8.59
C LYS A 175 -15.56 9.64 7.45
N ALA A 176 -14.51 9.60 6.63
CA ALA A 176 -14.38 10.46 5.47
C ALA A 176 -15.51 10.22 4.46
N PHE A 177 -15.82 8.93 4.19
CA PHE A 177 -16.95 8.57 3.33
C PHE A 177 -18.27 9.15 3.84
N VAL A 178 -18.58 8.96 5.12
CA VAL A 178 -19.82 9.46 5.74
C VAL A 178 -19.94 10.98 5.56
N ALA A 179 -18.88 11.73 5.90
CA ALA A 179 -18.87 13.19 5.78
C ALA A 179 -19.16 13.65 4.34
N HIS A 180 -18.44 13.09 3.36
CA HIS A 180 -18.64 13.47 1.96
C HIS A 180 -19.98 13.02 1.40
N PHE A 181 -20.50 11.86 1.80
CA PHE A 181 -21.80 11.37 1.33
C PHE A 181 -22.96 12.21 1.86
N GLU A 182 -22.89 12.67 3.11
CA GLU A 182 -23.86 13.60 3.70
C GLU A 182 -23.77 15.00 3.10
N GLU A 183 -22.55 15.50 2.80
CA GLU A 183 -22.36 16.78 2.07
C GLU A 183 -23.03 16.77 0.69
N LEU A 184 -23.05 15.64 0.01
CA LEU A 184 -23.76 15.47 -1.28
C LEU A 184 -25.28 15.37 -1.12
N GLY A 185 -25.80 15.26 0.10
CA GLY A 185 -27.23 15.08 0.39
C GLY A 185 -27.66 13.63 0.52
N GLY A 186 -26.72 12.69 0.63
CA GLY A 186 -26.99 11.28 0.94
C GLY A 186 -27.40 11.05 2.39
N THR A 187 -27.97 9.89 2.65
CA THR A 187 -28.41 9.48 4.01
C THR A 187 -27.67 8.24 4.45
N ILE A 188 -27.10 8.27 5.64
CA ILE A 188 -26.55 7.09 6.31
C ILE A 188 -27.69 6.36 7.02
N ALA A 189 -28.29 5.40 6.33
CA ALA A 189 -29.45 4.66 6.84
C ALA A 189 -29.09 3.64 7.94
N PHE A 190 -27.84 3.15 7.90
CA PHE A 190 -27.24 2.24 8.87
C PHE A 190 -25.74 2.48 8.96
N SER A 191 -25.16 2.34 10.15
CA SER A 191 -23.71 2.38 10.34
C SER A 191 -23.34 1.43 11.48
N ASP A 192 -22.41 0.53 11.22
CA ASP A 192 -21.88 -0.38 12.25
C ASP A 192 -20.43 -0.73 11.94
N THR A 193 -19.73 -1.22 12.96
CA THR A 193 -18.36 -1.70 12.85
C THR A 193 -18.27 -3.14 13.30
N TYR A 194 -17.22 -3.85 12.88
CA TYR A 194 -16.97 -5.23 13.28
C TYR A 194 -15.50 -5.47 13.57
N ASP A 195 -15.21 -6.44 14.43
CA ASP A 195 -13.85 -6.73 14.85
C ASP A 195 -13.13 -7.70 13.88
N ILE A 196 -11.80 -7.64 13.88
CA ILE A 196 -10.95 -8.58 13.14
C ILE A 196 -11.30 -10.01 13.57
N GLY A 197 -11.54 -10.89 12.60
CA GLY A 197 -11.92 -12.28 12.87
C GLY A 197 -13.42 -12.52 13.08
N GLN A 198 -14.25 -11.50 12.93
CA GLN A 198 -15.70 -11.69 12.89
C GLN A 198 -16.11 -12.24 11.52
N PHE A 199 -16.86 -13.36 11.53
CA PHE A 199 -17.36 -14.04 10.34
C PHE A 199 -18.87 -14.27 10.35
N ASP A 200 -19.55 -13.98 11.45
CA ASP A 200 -21.02 -14.01 11.54
C ASP A 200 -21.59 -12.60 11.54
N PHE A 201 -22.31 -12.28 10.48
CA PHE A 201 -22.96 -10.98 10.25
C PHE A 201 -24.47 -11.05 10.23
N LYS A 202 -25.09 -12.22 10.57
CA LYS A 202 -26.54 -12.42 10.48
C LYS A 202 -27.33 -11.40 11.26
N ASP A 203 -26.93 -11.10 12.50
CA ASP A 203 -27.58 -10.10 13.34
C ASP A 203 -27.45 -8.69 12.77
N MET A 204 -26.28 -8.36 12.23
CA MET A 204 -26.05 -7.08 11.56
C MET A 204 -26.92 -6.95 10.32
N VAL A 205 -26.95 -7.97 9.45
CA VAL A 205 -27.78 -8.02 8.25
C VAL A 205 -29.28 -7.95 8.62
N ALA A 206 -29.69 -8.62 9.69
CA ALA A 206 -31.07 -8.53 10.19
C ALA A 206 -31.43 -7.11 10.63
N LYS A 207 -30.55 -6.40 11.34
CA LYS A 207 -30.77 -4.99 11.71
C LYS A 207 -30.78 -4.08 10.46
N MET A 208 -29.87 -4.29 9.51
CA MET A 208 -29.85 -3.58 8.22
C MET A 208 -31.16 -3.76 7.46
N SER A 209 -31.77 -4.97 7.49
CA SER A 209 -33.01 -5.25 6.78
C SER A 209 -34.22 -4.48 7.30
N GLN A 210 -34.16 -3.88 8.48
CA GLN A 210 -35.18 -2.98 9.02
C GLN A 210 -35.03 -1.54 8.50
N LYS A 211 -34.02 -1.26 7.71
CA LYS A 211 -33.72 0.06 7.16
C LYS A 211 -33.97 0.10 5.65
N ASP A 212 -34.18 1.28 5.13
CA ASP A 212 -34.29 1.52 3.70
C ASP A 212 -32.88 1.80 3.16
N ILE A 213 -32.25 0.79 2.57
CA ILE A 213 -30.86 0.78 2.12
C ILE A 213 -30.84 0.42 0.63
N ASP A 214 -30.15 1.21 -0.18
CA ASP A 214 -29.99 0.98 -1.62
C ASP A 214 -28.53 0.65 -2.02
N CYS A 215 -27.57 0.84 -1.12
CA CYS A 215 -26.16 0.46 -1.29
C CYS A 215 -25.46 0.21 0.05
N VAL A 216 -24.32 -0.49 -0.02
CA VAL A 216 -23.44 -0.71 1.13
C VAL A 216 -22.05 -0.18 0.81
N PHE A 217 -21.51 0.67 1.66
CA PHE A 217 -20.10 0.98 1.68
C PHE A 217 -19.41 0.06 2.70
N TYR A 218 -18.54 -0.82 2.18
CA TYR A 218 -17.90 -1.85 2.98
C TYR A 218 -16.38 -1.68 2.97
N ILE A 219 -15.76 -1.63 4.14
CA ILE A 219 -14.31 -1.73 4.28
C ILE A 219 -13.96 -2.90 5.19
N GLY A 220 -13.20 -3.83 4.63
CA GLY A 220 -12.74 -5.02 5.33
C GLY A 220 -12.02 -5.96 4.38
N PHE A 221 -11.43 -7.03 4.92
CA PHE A 221 -10.56 -7.91 4.15
C PHE A 221 -10.73 -9.37 4.52
N GLY A 222 -10.19 -10.24 3.66
CA GLY A 222 -10.11 -11.68 3.88
C GLY A 222 -11.48 -12.32 4.04
N GLN A 223 -11.55 -13.34 4.90
CA GLN A 223 -12.76 -14.15 5.10
C GLN A 223 -13.96 -13.34 5.63
N SER A 224 -13.73 -12.23 6.35
CA SER A 224 -14.81 -11.37 6.83
C SER A 224 -15.59 -10.74 5.66
N ALA A 225 -14.89 -10.26 4.62
CA ALA A 225 -15.53 -9.70 3.44
C ALA A 225 -16.37 -10.76 2.69
N ASN A 226 -15.83 -11.97 2.54
CA ASN A 226 -16.51 -13.10 1.92
C ASN A 226 -17.80 -13.45 2.68
N SER A 227 -17.68 -13.58 4.00
CA SER A 227 -18.80 -13.95 4.89
C SER A 227 -19.88 -12.87 4.91
N PHE A 228 -19.50 -11.59 4.98
CA PHE A 228 -20.44 -10.48 4.95
C PHE A 228 -21.24 -10.47 3.64
N THR A 229 -20.57 -10.50 2.49
CA THR A 229 -21.22 -10.46 1.18
C THR A 229 -22.17 -11.65 0.99
N THR A 230 -21.76 -12.85 1.39
CA THR A 230 -22.58 -14.06 1.30
C THR A 230 -23.84 -13.94 2.19
N GLN A 231 -23.69 -13.49 3.43
CA GLN A 231 -24.81 -13.37 4.37
C GLN A 231 -25.73 -12.20 4.01
N LEU A 232 -25.19 -11.10 3.46
CA LEU A 232 -25.97 -9.99 2.93
C LEU A 232 -26.90 -10.47 1.81
N TYR A 233 -26.33 -11.15 0.79
CA TYR A 233 -27.08 -11.65 -0.36
C TYR A 233 -28.10 -12.71 0.01
N ALA A 234 -27.85 -13.53 1.04
CA ALA A 234 -28.79 -14.52 1.53
C ALA A 234 -30.11 -13.89 2.05
N ASN A 235 -30.13 -12.59 2.36
CA ASN A 235 -31.34 -11.87 2.73
C ASN A 235 -32.05 -11.34 1.47
N PRO A 236 -33.32 -11.75 1.19
CA PRO A 236 -34.01 -11.35 -0.04
C PRO A 236 -34.14 -9.84 -0.25
N LYS A 237 -34.06 -9.05 0.82
CA LYS A 237 -34.14 -7.59 0.74
C LYS A 237 -32.90 -6.95 0.07
N PHE A 238 -31.77 -7.65 0.04
CA PHE A 238 -30.50 -7.11 -0.44
C PHE A 238 -30.00 -7.73 -1.75
N GLN A 239 -30.88 -8.43 -2.48
CA GLN A 239 -30.49 -9.07 -3.75
C GLN A 239 -30.16 -8.07 -4.88
N ASP A 240 -30.68 -6.84 -4.79
CA ASP A 240 -30.43 -5.76 -5.76
C ASP A 240 -29.54 -4.63 -5.17
N VAL A 241 -28.95 -4.86 -3.99
CA VAL A 241 -28.09 -3.86 -3.37
C VAL A 241 -26.73 -3.84 -4.04
N VAL A 242 -26.16 -2.63 -4.18
CA VAL A 242 -24.78 -2.46 -4.66
C VAL A 242 -23.84 -2.46 -3.48
N ILE A 243 -22.70 -3.12 -3.60
CA ILE A 243 -21.60 -3.01 -2.65
C ILE A 243 -20.47 -2.18 -3.31
N LEU A 244 -19.98 -1.15 -2.62
CA LEU A 244 -18.77 -0.45 -2.97
C LEU A 244 -17.81 -0.50 -1.78
N GLY A 245 -16.58 -0.85 -2.02
CA GLY A 245 -15.54 -0.90 -0.98
C GLY A 245 -14.18 -0.47 -1.50
N ASP A 246 -13.18 -0.79 -0.74
CA ASP A 246 -11.79 -0.57 -1.12
C ASP A 246 -11.19 -1.74 -1.91
N VAL A 247 -9.91 -1.64 -2.26
CA VAL A 247 -9.15 -2.63 -3.04
C VAL A 247 -9.27 -4.08 -2.52
N ASN A 248 -9.61 -4.29 -1.26
CA ASN A 248 -9.74 -5.64 -0.71
C ASN A 248 -10.86 -6.46 -1.39
N LEU A 249 -11.87 -5.79 -1.95
CA LEU A 249 -12.93 -6.44 -2.71
C LEU A 249 -12.52 -6.80 -4.16
N SER A 250 -11.29 -6.48 -4.58
CA SER A 250 -10.72 -6.91 -5.88
C SER A 250 -9.77 -8.08 -5.77
N THR A 251 -9.52 -8.60 -4.56
CA THR A 251 -8.60 -9.73 -4.38
C THR A 251 -9.16 -11.01 -4.98
N LYS A 252 -8.26 -11.86 -5.52
CA LYS A 252 -8.63 -13.13 -6.13
C LYS A 252 -9.48 -14.01 -5.20
N ASP A 253 -9.10 -14.08 -3.92
CA ASP A 253 -9.82 -14.86 -2.92
C ASP A 253 -11.26 -14.37 -2.73
N TYR A 254 -11.45 -13.04 -2.65
CA TYR A 254 -12.78 -12.46 -2.55
C TYR A 254 -13.60 -12.76 -3.79
N LEU A 255 -13.09 -12.45 -4.99
CA LEU A 255 -13.81 -12.65 -6.25
C LEU A 255 -14.20 -14.10 -6.48
N THR A 256 -13.31 -15.04 -6.16
CA THR A 256 -13.59 -16.48 -6.23
C THR A 256 -14.70 -16.87 -5.23
N SER A 257 -14.68 -16.34 -4.01
CA SER A 257 -15.67 -16.69 -2.99
C SER A 257 -17.08 -16.21 -3.29
N VAL A 258 -17.21 -15.12 -4.06
CA VAL A 258 -18.49 -14.50 -4.42
C VAL A 258 -18.89 -14.71 -5.88
N GLU A 259 -18.19 -15.55 -6.63
CA GLU A 259 -18.40 -15.72 -8.09
C GLU A 259 -19.84 -16.05 -8.47
N ASN A 260 -20.56 -16.83 -7.64
CA ASN A 260 -21.94 -17.25 -7.85
C ASN A 260 -22.98 -16.31 -7.21
N ILE A 261 -22.57 -15.20 -6.62
CA ILE A 261 -23.45 -14.20 -5.99
C ILE A 261 -23.71 -13.09 -7.01
N PRO A 262 -24.92 -12.88 -7.54
CA PRO A 262 -25.19 -11.90 -8.59
C PRO A 262 -25.36 -10.45 -8.04
N LEU A 263 -24.53 -10.03 -7.11
CA LEU A 263 -24.47 -8.64 -6.64
C LEU A 263 -23.46 -7.84 -7.45
N ASP A 264 -23.80 -6.59 -7.69
CA ASP A 264 -22.85 -5.62 -8.26
C ASP A 264 -21.88 -5.15 -7.19
N VAL A 265 -20.59 -5.42 -7.43
CA VAL A 265 -19.50 -5.01 -6.53
C VAL A 265 -18.58 -4.04 -7.24
N TYR A 266 -18.35 -2.90 -6.60
CA TYR A 266 -17.47 -1.85 -7.07
C TYR A 266 -16.32 -1.63 -6.08
N VAL A 267 -15.21 -1.16 -6.60
CA VAL A 267 -13.99 -0.87 -5.82
C VAL A 267 -13.53 0.55 -6.12
N ALA A 268 -13.36 1.34 -5.07
CA ALA A 268 -12.65 2.60 -5.13
C ALA A 268 -11.16 2.31 -4.91
N ASP A 269 -10.33 2.62 -5.91
CA ASP A 269 -8.92 2.27 -5.92
C ASP A 269 -8.09 3.31 -6.70
N THR A 270 -6.77 3.25 -6.54
CA THR A 270 -5.84 4.05 -7.33
C THR A 270 -5.91 3.61 -8.79
N LYS A 271 -5.92 4.58 -9.69
CA LYS A 271 -5.84 4.29 -11.12
C LYS A 271 -4.44 3.76 -11.46
N LEU A 272 -4.39 2.57 -12.03
CA LEU A 272 -3.14 1.93 -12.47
C LEU A 272 -2.79 2.37 -13.89
N SER A 273 -1.51 2.31 -14.27
CA SER A 273 -1.11 2.42 -15.67
C SER A 273 -1.27 1.08 -16.38
N GLU A 274 -1.64 1.12 -17.66
CA GLU A 274 -1.74 -0.08 -18.49
C GLU A 274 -0.41 -0.83 -18.57
N GLU A 275 0.72 -0.12 -18.58
CA GLU A 275 2.05 -0.70 -18.58
C GLU A 275 2.32 -1.55 -17.32
N PHE A 276 1.99 -1.00 -16.14
CA PHE A 276 2.15 -1.75 -14.88
C PHE A 276 1.25 -2.98 -14.83
N GLU A 277 -0.02 -2.84 -15.23
CA GLU A 277 -0.97 -3.94 -15.27
C GLU A 277 -0.48 -5.09 -16.17
N GLN A 278 0.01 -4.73 -17.37
CA GLN A 278 0.55 -5.72 -18.32
C GLN A 278 1.79 -6.42 -17.76
N LEU A 279 2.78 -5.67 -17.27
CA LEU A 279 4.01 -6.25 -16.71
C LEU A 279 3.72 -7.16 -15.50
N TYR A 280 2.80 -6.75 -14.65
CA TYR A 280 2.40 -7.54 -13.49
C TYR A 280 1.70 -8.83 -13.93
N ALA A 281 0.74 -8.74 -14.85
CA ALA A 281 -0.01 -9.88 -15.35
C ALA A 281 0.89 -10.90 -16.09
N GLU A 282 1.82 -10.42 -16.92
CA GLU A 282 2.78 -11.28 -17.63
C GLU A 282 3.69 -12.04 -16.66
N LYS A 283 4.13 -11.38 -15.57
CA LYS A 283 5.06 -12.00 -14.64
C LYS A 283 4.39 -12.94 -13.65
N PHE A 284 3.24 -12.56 -13.11
CA PHE A 284 2.62 -13.27 -12.00
C PHE A 284 1.36 -14.06 -12.40
N ASN A 285 0.96 -13.99 -13.68
CA ASN A 285 -0.27 -14.60 -14.19
C ASN A 285 -1.51 -14.26 -13.34
N SER A 286 -1.58 -13.00 -12.90
CA SER A 286 -2.61 -12.45 -12.01
C SER A 286 -2.86 -10.98 -12.32
N ALA A 287 -4.07 -10.50 -12.06
CA ALA A 287 -4.36 -9.07 -12.12
C ALA A 287 -3.64 -8.32 -10.98
N SER A 288 -3.15 -7.12 -11.28
CA SER A 288 -2.61 -6.20 -10.28
C SER A 288 -3.72 -5.41 -9.56
N ASN A 289 -3.35 -4.71 -8.51
CA ASN A 289 -4.20 -3.73 -7.81
C ASN A 289 -3.33 -2.64 -7.16
N SER A 290 -3.95 -1.67 -6.49
CA SER A 290 -3.20 -0.57 -5.86
C SER A 290 -2.24 -1.02 -4.76
N VAL A 291 -2.50 -2.13 -4.10
CA VAL A 291 -1.56 -2.68 -3.10
C VAL A 291 -0.23 -3.01 -3.75
N ALA A 292 -0.26 -3.63 -4.94
CA ALA A 292 0.95 -3.95 -5.70
C ALA A 292 1.59 -2.69 -6.29
N SER A 293 0.81 -1.84 -6.95
CA SER A 293 1.32 -0.67 -7.67
C SER A 293 1.91 0.38 -6.72
N CYS A 294 1.22 0.70 -5.63
CA CYS A 294 1.71 1.65 -4.63
C CYS A 294 2.99 1.16 -3.93
N ALA A 295 3.09 -0.15 -3.67
CA ALA A 295 4.33 -0.72 -3.15
C ALA A 295 5.47 -0.59 -4.17
N SER A 296 5.20 -0.84 -5.46
CA SER A 296 6.21 -0.78 -6.53
C SER A 296 6.82 0.62 -6.74
N ILE A 297 6.11 1.68 -6.38
CA ILE A 297 6.61 3.06 -6.49
C ILE A 297 7.85 3.27 -5.62
N ILE A 298 7.88 2.69 -4.42
CA ILE A 298 8.84 3.04 -3.37
C ILE A 298 10.29 2.79 -3.77
N PRO A 299 10.68 1.63 -4.32
CA PRO A 299 12.07 1.41 -4.74
C PRO A 299 12.55 2.41 -5.80
N PHE A 300 11.67 2.85 -6.72
CA PHE A 300 12.02 3.86 -7.73
C PHE A 300 12.27 5.23 -7.10
N ILE A 301 11.47 5.63 -6.10
CA ILE A 301 11.67 6.89 -5.39
C ILE A 301 12.98 6.86 -4.59
N ILE A 302 13.29 5.74 -3.94
CA ILE A 302 14.57 5.55 -3.24
C ILE A 302 15.75 5.65 -4.23
N ASP A 303 15.66 4.97 -5.38
CA ASP A 303 16.71 5.02 -6.42
C ASP A 303 16.91 6.44 -6.94
N GLU A 304 15.82 7.14 -7.24
CA GLU A 304 15.91 8.50 -7.79
C GLU A 304 16.43 9.50 -6.76
N ALA A 305 15.94 9.45 -5.51
CA ALA A 305 16.45 10.32 -4.45
C ALA A 305 17.94 10.06 -4.17
N ARG A 306 18.35 8.79 -4.11
CA ARG A 306 19.73 8.39 -3.89
C ARG A 306 20.66 8.88 -5.01
N ASN A 307 20.19 8.90 -6.26
CA ASN A 307 21.01 9.27 -7.40
C ASN A 307 21.06 10.78 -7.68
N ASN A 308 20.05 11.55 -7.24
CA ASN A 308 19.85 12.94 -7.65
C ASN A 308 19.78 13.95 -6.48
N ALA A 309 19.76 13.52 -5.21
CA ALA A 309 19.87 14.44 -4.09
C ALA A 309 21.23 15.19 -4.12
N GLU A 310 21.28 16.40 -3.55
CA GLU A 310 22.49 17.24 -3.50
C GLU A 310 23.68 16.51 -2.88
N ASP A 311 23.43 15.78 -1.77
CA ASP A 311 24.37 14.82 -1.19
C ASP A 311 23.76 13.42 -1.24
N LYS A 312 24.33 12.57 -2.08
CA LYS A 312 23.84 11.20 -2.32
C LYS A 312 24.00 10.27 -1.11
N GLY A 313 24.93 10.59 -0.22
CA GLY A 313 25.18 9.84 1.02
C GLY A 313 24.34 10.30 2.20
N ASP A 314 23.76 11.50 2.12
CA ASP A 314 22.97 12.09 3.21
C ASP A 314 21.47 11.79 3.03
N LEU A 315 20.91 11.01 3.94
CA LEU A 315 19.46 10.68 3.94
C LEU A 315 18.57 11.90 4.13
N LYS A 316 19.05 12.93 4.82
CA LYS A 316 18.29 14.18 4.96
C LYS A 316 18.20 14.93 3.63
N ALA A 317 19.27 14.94 2.85
CA ALA A 317 19.26 15.49 1.50
C ALA A 317 18.32 14.70 0.57
N GLN A 318 18.32 13.36 0.67
CA GLN A 318 17.41 12.51 -0.07
C GLN A 318 15.93 12.75 0.34
N LEU A 319 15.66 12.89 1.62
CA LEU A 319 14.32 13.21 2.16
C LEU A 319 13.83 14.54 1.60
N ASN A 320 14.66 15.60 1.66
CA ASN A 320 14.32 16.91 1.11
C ASN A 320 14.15 16.87 -0.42
N TYR A 321 14.87 15.98 -1.11
CA TYR A 321 14.72 15.78 -2.54
C TYR A 321 13.33 15.26 -2.90
N ILE A 322 12.72 14.39 -2.08
CA ILE A 322 11.42 13.77 -2.35
C ILE A 322 10.26 14.76 -2.15
N ARG A 323 10.34 15.63 -1.12
CA ARG A 323 9.24 16.55 -0.76
C ARG A 323 8.92 17.55 -1.87
N GLY A 324 7.63 17.74 -2.14
CA GLY A 324 7.14 18.69 -3.15
C GLY A 324 7.46 18.33 -4.59
N ARG A 325 8.10 17.17 -4.86
CA ARG A 325 8.59 16.80 -6.19
C ARG A 325 7.67 15.82 -6.91
N GLU A 326 7.56 16.01 -8.22
CA GLU A 326 6.94 15.06 -9.13
C GLU A 326 7.96 14.01 -9.61
N PHE A 327 7.51 12.76 -9.68
CA PHE A 327 8.30 11.61 -10.14
C PHE A 327 7.59 10.89 -11.26
N SER A 328 8.36 10.38 -12.21
CA SER A 328 7.88 9.37 -13.14
C SER A 328 8.01 8.00 -12.48
N SER A 329 6.94 7.23 -12.49
CA SER A 329 6.91 5.89 -11.91
C SER A 329 6.22 4.91 -12.86
N PRO A 330 6.34 3.59 -12.62
CA PRO A 330 5.64 2.58 -13.42
C PRO A 330 4.11 2.72 -13.39
N VAL A 331 3.56 3.47 -12.42
CA VAL A 331 2.12 3.70 -12.30
C VAL A 331 1.71 5.09 -12.85
N GLY A 332 2.64 5.80 -13.49
CA GLY A 332 2.46 7.15 -14.04
C GLY A 332 3.16 8.22 -13.21
N ALA A 333 2.85 9.49 -13.52
CA ALA A 333 3.38 10.62 -12.75
C ALA A 333 2.75 10.64 -11.36
N ILE A 334 3.59 10.80 -10.33
CA ILE A 334 3.20 10.92 -8.93
C ILE A 334 3.91 12.10 -8.29
N GLN A 335 3.29 12.68 -7.27
CA GLN A 335 3.90 13.76 -6.51
C GLN A 335 3.73 13.51 -5.01
N PHE A 336 4.82 13.72 -4.25
CA PHE A 336 4.72 13.84 -2.79
C PHE A 336 4.56 15.30 -2.42
N ASP A 337 3.61 15.60 -1.55
CA ASP A 337 3.47 16.94 -0.99
C ASP A 337 4.52 17.20 0.10
N GLU A 338 4.50 18.43 0.65
CA GLU A 338 5.43 18.85 1.71
C GLU A 338 5.31 18.03 3.00
N THR A 339 4.18 17.37 3.22
CA THR A 339 3.95 16.50 4.38
C THR A 339 4.44 15.06 4.15
N GLY A 340 4.85 14.71 2.93
CA GLY A 340 5.25 13.35 2.54
C GLY A 340 4.09 12.46 2.12
N ASN A 341 2.93 13.04 1.83
CA ASN A 341 1.77 12.30 1.32
C ASN A 341 1.79 12.25 -0.21
N VAL A 342 1.59 11.07 -0.80
CA VAL A 342 1.52 10.93 -2.25
C VAL A 342 0.16 11.36 -2.78
N GLN A 343 0.17 12.07 -3.91
CA GLN A 343 -1.02 12.36 -4.68
C GLN A 343 -1.14 11.35 -5.81
N LEU A 344 -2.19 10.54 -5.75
CA LEU A 344 -2.49 9.48 -6.70
C LEU A 344 -3.90 9.68 -7.26
N PRO A 345 -4.09 9.52 -8.57
CA PRO A 345 -5.43 9.54 -9.16
C PRO A 345 -6.23 8.33 -8.67
N MET A 346 -7.48 8.58 -8.27
CA MET A 346 -8.42 7.53 -7.88
C MET A 346 -9.42 7.24 -9.00
N GLN A 347 -9.94 6.03 -9.03
CA GLN A 347 -11.03 5.58 -9.88
C GLN A 347 -11.98 4.67 -9.11
N VAL A 348 -13.19 4.50 -9.62
CA VAL A 348 -14.07 3.42 -9.19
C VAL A 348 -14.36 2.54 -10.40
N TYR A 349 -14.26 1.26 -10.23
CA TYR A 349 -14.54 0.27 -11.27
C TYR A 349 -15.35 -0.90 -10.73
N LYS A 350 -16.13 -1.50 -11.60
CA LYS A 350 -16.90 -2.69 -11.27
C LYS A 350 -15.99 -3.91 -11.35
N VAL A 351 -15.93 -4.69 -10.29
CA VAL A 351 -15.15 -5.94 -10.23
C VAL A 351 -16.03 -7.18 -10.41
N LYS A 352 -17.35 -6.97 -10.27
CA LYS A 352 -18.33 -8.03 -10.42
C LYS A 352 -19.68 -7.46 -10.81
#